data_a1c869cec04a9ab40e0f8f622bda2ca8
#
_entry.id   a1c869cec04a9ab40e0f8f622bda2ca8
#
_cell.length_a   1.000
_cell.length_b   1.000
_cell.length_c   1.000
_cell.angle_alpha   90.00
_cell.angle_beta   90.00
_cell.angle_gamma   90.00
#
_symmetry.space_group_name_H-M   'P 1'
#
loop_
_entity.id
_entity.type
_entity.pdbx_description
1 polymer ?
#
loop_
_entity_poly.entity_id
_entity_poly.type
_entity_poly.pdbx_seq_one_letter_code
_entity_poly.pdbx_strand_id
1 'polypeptide(L)'
;MNREQQKVLELLKEIDIICRKNKITYFLSPYLTLCAVTERPFPLNPEAGVIYMKTGDMERFKNVFEEEPVLRRALESMDSYKYFPGFYLRYTDKDTLFYKMDDYGKFQYPGMAVRILPLQCEYGPRRKYLWNRMREDGWRRIHERKEKWRNQRAFACVCMVRLLILCGRGWLGKRIFRDLIHQPQEDVQNYVVRFLNKNVYYPAYVFEEQKEVEI
;
A
#
# COMPACT_ATOMS: atom_id res chain seq x y z
N MET A 1 -19.79 -16.93 -4.14
CA MET A 1 -18.52 -16.36 -3.65
C MET A 1 -17.66 -17.48 -3.11
N ASN A 2 -16.37 -17.59 -3.48
CA ASN A 2 -15.51 -18.63 -2.98
C ASN A 2 -14.94 -18.25 -1.57
N ARG A 3 -14.26 -19.22 -0.92
CA ARG A 3 -13.72 -19.02 0.46
C ARG A 3 -12.72 -17.86 0.55
N GLU A 4 -11.93 -17.65 -0.49
CA GLU A 4 -10.93 -16.58 -0.53
C GLU A 4 -11.58 -15.21 -0.64
N GLN A 5 -12.59 -15.09 -1.49
CA GLN A 5 -13.40 -13.87 -1.64
C GLN A 5 -14.11 -13.51 -0.33
N GLN A 6 -14.69 -14.51 0.34
CA GLN A 6 -15.34 -14.32 1.65
C GLN A 6 -14.35 -13.78 2.67
N LYS A 7 -13.12 -14.31 2.68
CA LYS A 7 -12.09 -13.88 3.63
C LYS A 7 -11.63 -12.44 3.37
N VAL A 8 -11.43 -12.05 2.12
CA VAL A 8 -11.07 -10.66 1.79
C VAL A 8 -12.21 -9.70 2.14
N LEU A 9 -13.47 -10.10 1.92
CA LEU A 9 -14.63 -9.31 2.31
C LEU A 9 -14.73 -9.15 3.84
N GLU A 10 -14.47 -10.22 4.60
CA GLU A 10 -14.39 -10.16 6.07
C GLU A 10 -13.35 -9.13 6.53
N LEU A 11 -12.14 -9.16 5.95
CA LEU A 11 -11.09 -8.20 6.26
C LEU A 11 -11.48 -6.75 5.89
N LEU A 12 -12.16 -6.55 4.77
CA LEU A 12 -12.68 -5.23 4.38
C LEU A 12 -13.72 -4.71 5.38
N LYS A 13 -14.64 -5.57 5.82
CA LYS A 13 -15.65 -5.21 6.84
C LYS A 13 -15.01 -4.87 8.19
N GLU A 14 -13.99 -5.60 8.60
CA GLU A 14 -13.22 -5.27 9.81
C GLU A 14 -12.56 -3.88 9.70
N ILE A 15 -11.94 -3.58 8.55
CA ILE A 15 -11.35 -2.28 8.29
C ILE A 15 -12.41 -1.18 8.31
N ASP A 16 -13.58 -1.41 7.71
CA ASP A 16 -14.70 -0.45 7.72
C ASP A 16 -15.14 -0.14 9.16
N ILE A 17 -15.32 -1.16 10.00
CA ILE A 17 -15.66 -0.99 11.42
C ILE A 17 -14.62 -0.13 12.16
N ILE A 18 -13.33 -0.43 11.95
CA ILE A 18 -12.24 0.35 12.57
C ILE A 18 -12.27 1.80 12.08
N CYS A 19 -12.45 2.00 10.79
CA CYS A 19 -12.46 3.33 10.16
C CYS A 19 -13.65 4.15 10.64
N ARG A 20 -14.87 3.59 10.68
CA ARG A 20 -16.08 4.28 11.18
C ARG A 20 -15.96 4.64 12.66
N LYS A 21 -15.50 3.70 13.50
CA LYS A 21 -15.27 3.95 14.94
C LYS A 21 -14.34 5.16 15.17
N ASN A 22 -13.31 5.31 14.34
CA ASN A 22 -12.24 6.30 14.53
C ASN A 22 -12.32 7.50 13.57
N LYS A 23 -13.41 7.65 12.81
CA LYS A 23 -13.63 8.73 11.84
C LYS A 23 -12.46 8.82 10.82
N ILE A 24 -12.00 7.67 10.34
CA ILE A 24 -10.95 7.54 9.32
C ILE A 24 -11.63 7.37 7.97
N THR A 25 -11.23 8.16 6.99
CA THR A 25 -11.78 8.08 5.64
C THR A 25 -10.94 7.14 4.78
N TYR A 26 -11.60 6.20 4.10
CA TYR A 26 -10.98 5.35 3.10
C TYR A 26 -11.83 5.30 1.82
N PHE A 27 -11.21 4.88 0.73
CA PHE A 27 -11.86 4.78 -0.58
C PHE A 27 -11.61 3.38 -1.15
N LEU A 28 -12.61 2.81 -1.78
CA LEU A 28 -12.44 1.56 -2.52
C LEU A 28 -11.59 1.79 -3.76
N SER A 29 -10.79 0.81 -4.15
CA SER A 29 -10.14 0.85 -5.46
C SER A 29 -11.19 0.85 -6.58
N PRO A 30 -10.90 1.39 -7.77
CA PRO A 30 -11.87 1.46 -8.87
C PRO A 30 -12.48 0.11 -9.22
N TYR A 31 -11.72 -0.96 -9.04
CA TYR A 31 -12.20 -2.30 -9.29
C TYR A 31 -13.21 -2.77 -8.24
N LEU A 32 -12.93 -2.52 -6.96
CA LEU A 32 -13.88 -2.81 -5.88
C LEU A 32 -15.14 -1.96 -5.98
N THR A 33 -14.98 -0.68 -6.31
CA THR A 33 -16.11 0.24 -6.55
C THR A 33 -16.99 -0.28 -7.68
N LEU A 34 -16.39 -0.71 -8.79
CA LEU A 34 -17.15 -1.28 -9.91
C LEU A 34 -17.92 -2.52 -9.49
N CYS A 35 -17.30 -3.43 -8.73
CA CYS A 35 -17.99 -4.62 -8.23
C CYS A 35 -19.16 -4.26 -7.31
N ALA A 36 -18.96 -3.31 -6.39
CA ALA A 36 -20.00 -2.87 -5.47
C ALA A 36 -21.19 -2.20 -6.17
N VAL A 37 -20.91 -1.28 -7.13
CA VAL A 37 -21.97 -0.55 -7.87
C VAL A 37 -22.71 -1.43 -8.86
N THR A 38 -22.05 -2.43 -9.46
CA THR A 38 -22.67 -3.30 -10.47
C THR A 38 -23.18 -4.62 -9.90
N GLU A 39 -23.16 -4.78 -8.59
CA GLU A 39 -23.54 -6.03 -7.90
C GLU A 39 -22.83 -7.27 -8.45
N ARG A 40 -21.68 -7.06 -9.07
CA ARG A 40 -20.89 -8.17 -9.61
C ARG A 40 -20.20 -8.94 -8.49
N PRO A 41 -19.99 -10.25 -8.68
CA PRO A 41 -19.24 -11.02 -7.68
C PRO A 41 -17.89 -10.38 -7.40
N PHE A 42 -17.52 -10.37 -6.14
CA PHE A 42 -16.21 -9.93 -5.70
C PHE A 42 -15.10 -10.62 -6.50
N PRO A 43 -14.01 -9.91 -6.87
CA PRO A 43 -12.98 -10.45 -7.74
C PRO A 43 -12.41 -11.78 -7.25
N LEU A 44 -12.20 -12.72 -8.16
CA LEU A 44 -11.54 -14.00 -7.87
C LEU A 44 -10.10 -13.85 -7.37
N ASN A 45 -9.45 -12.75 -7.75
CA ASN A 45 -8.07 -12.50 -7.34
C ASN A 45 -8.02 -11.90 -5.93
N PRO A 46 -7.49 -12.62 -4.91
CA PRO A 46 -7.38 -12.10 -3.55
C PRO A 46 -6.48 -10.87 -3.42
N GLU A 47 -5.63 -10.58 -4.43
CA GLU A 47 -4.88 -9.32 -4.49
C GLU A 47 -5.76 -8.10 -4.85
N ALA A 48 -7.01 -8.32 -5.24
CA ALA A 48 -7.94 -7.26 -5.54
C ALA A 48 -8.50 -6.54 -4.30
N GLY A 49 -8.28 -7.07 -3.11
CA GLY A 49 -8.54 -6.38 -1.84
C GLY A 49 -7.60 -5.17 -1.68
N VAL A 50 -7.93 -4.08 -2.37
CA VAL A 50 -7.15 -2.84 -2.36
C VAL A 50 -8.06 -1.67 -2.03
N ILE A 51 -7.68 -0.90 -1.03
CA ILE A 51 -8.32 0.36 -0.66
C ILE A 51 -7.30 1.49 -0.67
N TYR A 52 -7.80 2.70 -0.72
CA TYR A 52 -6.98 3.90 -0.69
C TYR A 52 -7.27 4.70 0.57
N MET A 53 -6.24 5.28 1.16
CA MET A 53 -6.38 6.24 2.26
C MET A 53 -5.53 7.48 1.99
N LYS A 54 -6.01 8.65 2.40
CA LYS A 54 -5.16 9.84 2.50
C LYS A 54 -4.04 9.54 3.49
N THR A 55 -2.87 10.12 3.28
CA THR A 55 -1.67 9.79 4.10
C THR A 55 -1.88 10.01 5.59
N GLY A 56 -2.57 11.09 5.99
CA GLY A 56 -2.91 11.34 7.40
C GLY A 56 -3.88 10.31 7.98
N ASP A 57 -4.87 9.86 7.19
CA ASP A 57 -5.81 8.82 7.62
C ASP A 57 -5.13 7.45 7.72
N MET A 58 -4.17 7.17 6.84
CA MET A 58 -3.37 5.94 6.90
C MET A 58 -2.49 5.88 8.16
N GLU A 59 -1.91 7.02 8.57
CA GLU A 59 -1.16 7.13 9.82
C GLU A 59 -2.06 6.93 11.03
N ARG A 60 -3.24 7.58 11.04
CA ARG A 60 -4.25 7.39 12.10
C ARG A 60 -4.70 5.94 12.20
N PHE A 61 -4.96 5.28 11.07
CA PHE A 61 -5.32 3.85 11.03
C PHE A 61 -4.23 2.98 11.65
N LYS A 62 -2.96 3.26 11.32
CA LYS A 62 -1.83 2.55 11.90
C LYS A 62 -1.76 2.73 13.43
N ASN A 63 -1.89 3.95 13.92
CA ASN A 63 -1.85 4.24 15.36
C ASN A 63 -2.99 3.55 16.11
N VAL A 64 -4.22 3.62 15.59
CA VAL A 64 -5.39 2.93 16.16
C VAL A 64 -5.16 1.42 16.23
N PHE A 65 -4.59 0.81 15.18
CA PHE A 65 -4.31 -0.61 15.18
C PHE A 65 -3.19 -1.01 16.16
N GLU A 66 -2.20 -0.13 16.37
CA GLU A 66 -1.13 -0.34 17.36
C GLU A 66 -1.65 -0.22 18.80
N GLU A 67 -2.64 0.66 19.06
CA GLU A 67 -3.28 0.84 20.36
C GLU A 67 -4.29 -0.27 20.68
N GLU A 68 -5.10 -0.66 19.70
CA GLU A 68 -6.13 -1.72 19.84
C GLU A 68 -5.89 -2.84 18.78
N PRO A 69 -4.91 -3.70 18.98
CA PRO A 69 -4.60 -4.73 17.98
C PRO A 69 -5.72 -5.78 17.92
N VAL A 70 -6.21 -6.05 16.71
CA VAL A 70 -7.22 -7.07 16.46
C VAL A 70 -6.59 -8.46 16.56
N LEU A 71 -7.21 -9.35 17.34
CA LEU A 71 -6.74 -10.73 17.51
C LEU A 71 -6.63 -11.44 16.15
N ARG A 72 -5.55 -12.17 15.94
CA ARG A 72 -5.25 -12.92 14.69
C ARG A 72 -5.04 -12.06 13.45
N ARG A 73 -4.95 -10.74 13.60
CA ARG A 73 -4.63 -9.81 12.52
C ARG A 73 -3.22 -9.25 12.67
N ALA A 74 -2.64 -8.85 11.56
CA ALA A 74 -1.38 -8.12 11.53
C ALA A 74 -1.50 -6.94 10.59
N LEU A 75 -0.91 -5.82 10.98
CA LEU A 75 -0.69 -4.69 10.12
C LEU A 75 0.79 -4.62 9.75
N GLU A 76 1.10 -4.99 8.52
CA GLU A 76 2.46 -5.01 8.02
C GLU A 76 2.78 -3.73 7.26
N SER A 77 3.96 -3.21 7.49
CA SER A 77 4.50 -2.02 6.82
C SER A 77 6.02 -2.09 6.78
N MET A 78 6.66 -1.11 6.17
CA MET A 78 8.12 -0.96 6.25
C MET A 78 8.63 -0.72 7.66
N ASP A 79 7.79 -0.23 8.59
CA ASP A 79 8.17 -0.05 9.98
C ASP A 79 8.17 -1.36 10.75
N SER A 80 7.20 -2.24 10.48
CA SER A 80 7.05 -3.52 11.17
C SER A 80 7.98 -4.61 10.62
N TYR A 81 8.26 -4.59 9.31
CA TYR A 81 9.05 -5.62 8.66
C TYR A 81 10.08 -5.04 7.67
N LYS A 82 11.37 -5.22 7.96
CA LYS A 82 12.48 -4.64 7.18
C LYS A 82 12.57 -5.07 5.71
N TYR A 83 11.96 -6.20 5.34
CA TYR A 83 11.95 -6.71 3.97
C TYR A 83 10.66 -6.37 3.22
N PHE A 84 9.76 -5.62 3.86
CA PHE A 84 8.50 -5.23 3.26
C PHE A 84 8.71 -4.50 1.93
N PRO A 85 8.01 -4.92 0.85
CA PRO A 85 8.40 -4.54 -0.52
C PRO A 85 7.90 -3.17 -0.98
N GLY A 86 7.10 -2.46 -0.19
CA GLY A 86 6.45 -1.25 -0.66
C GLY A 86 6.09 -0.22 0.40
N PHE A 87 5.54 0.90 -0.08
CA PHE A 87 5.13 2.04 0.74
C PHE A 87 3.61 2.03 0.93
N TYR A 88 3.09 0.96 1.53
CA TYR A 88 1.68 0.75 1.80
C TYR A 88 1.53 -0.02 3.12
N LEU A 89 0.32 -0.11 3.64
CA LEU A 89 0.00 -1.01 4.73
C LEU A 89 -0.64 -2.28 4.19
N ARG A 90 -0.42 -3.39 4.87
CA ARG A 90 -1.02 -4.68 4.55
C ARG A 90 -1.72 -5.22 5.79
N TYR A 91 -3.05 -5.19 5.79
CA TYR A 91 -3.89 -5.76 6.83
C TYR A 91 -4.11 -7.24 6.54
N THR A 92 -3.57 -8.11 7.38
CA THR A 92 -3.37 -9.54 7.08
C THR A 92 -4.04 -10.43 8.12
N ASP A 93 -4.65 -11.51 7.66
CA ASP A 93 -5.08 -12.62 8.50
C ASP A 93 -3.91 -13.58 8.76
N LYS A 94 -3.52 -13.73 10.03
CA LYS A 94 -2.41 -14.61 10.45
C LYS A 94 -2.76 -16.11 10.36
N ASP A 95 -4.04 -16.44 10.36
CA ASP A 95 -4.52 -17.83 10.37
C ASP A 95 -4.66 -18.41 8.96
N THR A 96 -4.41 -17.61 7.93
CA THR A 96 -4.46 -18.04 6.54
C THR A 96 -3.07 -18.11 5.93
N LEU A 97 -2.91 -18.97 4.93
CA LEU A 97 -1.70 -19.07 4.13
C LEU A 97 -2.05 -18.79 2.67
N PHE A 98 -1.60 -17.66 2.17
CA PHE A 98 -1.78 -17.27 0.78
C PHE A 98 -0.61 -16.41 0.32
N TYR A 99 0.24 -16.95 -0.55
CA TYR A 99 1.32 -16.19 -1.16
C TYR A 99 1.66 -16.74 -2.54
N LYS A 100 2.17 -15.87 -3.38
CA LYS A 100 2.76 -16.26 -4.65
C LYS A 100 4.24 -16.62 -4.44
N MET A 101 4.76 -17.49 -5.30
CA MET A 101 6.19 -17.85 -5.26
C MET A 101 7.10 -16.61 -5.32
N ASP A 102 6.69 -15.57 -6.06
CA ASP A 102 7.42 -14.30 -6.16
C ASP A 102 7.38 -13.46 -4.89
N ASP A 103 6.48 -13.74 -3.97
CA ASP A 103 6.31 -13.01 -2.71
C ASP A 103 7.00 -13.70 -1.52
N TYR A 104 7.66 -14.83 -1.77
CA TYR A 104 8.37 -15.56 -0.73
C TYR A 104 9.41 -14.66 -0.02
N GLY A 105 9.30 -14.58 1.30
CA GLY A 105 10.18 -13.77 2.14
C GLY A 105 9.95 -12.25 2.09
N LYS A 106 8.97 -11.76 1.32
CA LYS A 106 8.61 -10.33 1.28
C LYS A 106 7.70 -9.90 2.42
N PHE A 107 6.94 -10.81 2.99
CA PHE A 107 6.00 -10.57 4.08
C PHE A 107 6.34 -11.43 5.28
N GLN A 108 6.10 -10.89 6.48
CA GLN A 108 6.25 -11.63 7.72
C GLN A 108 5.11 -12.64 7.90
N TYR A 109 3.90 -12.25 7.49
CA TYR A 109 2.69 -13.07 7.57
C TYR A 109 2.15 -13.33 6.16
N PRO A 110 2.38 -14.51 5.59
CA PRO A 110 1.96 -14.83 4.22
C PRO A 110 0.47 -15.22 4.13
N GLY A 111 -0.40 -14.46 4.80
CA GLY A 111 -1.84 -14.69 4.82
C GLY A 111 -2.62 -13.89 3.79
N MET A 112 -3.94 -14.15 3.74
CA MET A 112 -4.89 -13.31 3.01
C MET A 112 -4.83 -11.89 3.55
N ALA A 113 -4.87 -10.89 2.67
CA ALA A 113 -4.68 -9.51 3.10
C ALA A 113 -5.40 -8.50 2.22
N VAL A 114 -5.74 -7.37 2.85
CA VAL A 114 -6.14 -6.13 2.18
C VAL A 114 -4.95 -5.18 2.15
N ARG A 115 -4.69 -4.58 0.99
CA ARG A 115 -3.65 -3.57 0.82
C ARG A 115 -4.25 -2.19 0.95
N ILE A 116 -3.65 -1.38 1.79
CA ILE A 116 -4.04 0.02 2.00
C ILE A 116 -2.98 0.88 1.35
N LEU A 117 -3.32 1.45 0.19
CA LEU A 117 -2.40 2.27 -0.59
C LEU A 117 -2.57 3.75 -0.23
N PRO A 118 -1.46 4.50 -0.06
CA PRO A 118 -1.55 5.93 0.20
C PRO A 118 -1.99 6.69 -1.05
N LEU A 119 -2.94 7.60 -0.87
CA LEU A 119 -3.21 8.68 -1.81
C LEU A 119 -2.13 9.74 -1.63
N GLN A 120 -1.18 9.77 -2.55
CA GLN A 120 -0.09 10.73 -2.53
C GLN A 120 -0.51 12.00 -3.26
N CYS A 121 -0.26 13.16 -2.66
CA CYS A 121 -0.49 14.43 -3.32
C CYS A 121 0.58 14.68 -4.39
N GLU A 122 0.15 15.05 -5.58
CA GLU A 122 1.04 15.60 -6.60
C GLU A 122 1.32 17.07 -6.28
N TYR A 123 2.11 17.30 -5.20
CA TYR A 123 2.39 18.64 -4.71
C TYR A 123 3.87 18.92 -4.53
N GLY A 124 4.23 20.17 -4.73
CA GLY A 124 5.56 20.68 -4.46
C GLY A 124 6.45 20.90 -5.68
N PRO A 125 7.62 21.48 -5.51
CA PRO A 125 8.54 21.72 -6.61
C PRO A 125 8.86 20.40 -7.32
N ARG A 126 8.72 20.40 -8.64
CA ARG A 126 8.94 19.25 -9.54
C ARG A 126 10.19 18.42 -9.19
N ARG A 127 11.23 19.10 -8.64
CA ARG A 127 12.46 18.44 -8.17
C ARG A 127 12.23 17.52 -6.96
N LYS A 128 11.42 17.94 -5.97
CA LYS A 128 11.13 17.13 -4.75
C LYS A 128 10.30 15.90 -5.11
N TYR A 129 9.32 16.07 -6.00
CA TYR A 129 8.51 14.98 -6.54
C TYR A 129 9.38 13.97 -7.31
N LEU A 130 10.23 14.43 -8.23
CA LEU A 130 11.14 13.56 -8.97
C LEU A 130 12.12 12.82 -8.06
N TRP A 131 12.65 13.49 -7.04
CA TRP A 131 13.54 12.87 -6.06
C TRP A 131 12.86 11.77 -5.25
N ASN A 132 11.66 12.01 -4.74
CA ASN A 132 10.87 11.01 -4.04
C ASN A 132 10.56 9.82 -4.95
N ARG A 133 10.17 10.09 -6.19
CA ARG A 133 9.91 9.06 -7.20
C ARG A 133 11.15 8.21 -7.49
N MET A 134 12.31 8.83 -7.66
CA MET A 134 13.57 8.10 -7.87
C MET A 134 13.93 7.21 -6.66
N ARG A 135 13.72 7.72 -5.45
CA ARG A 135 13.94 6.96 -4.20
C ARG A 135 13.03 5.74 -4.12
N GLU A 136 11.74 5.90 -4.42
CA GLU A 136 10.77 4.81 -4.40
C GLU A 136 11.02 3.78 -5.48
N ASP A 137 11.31 4.22 -6.71
CA ASP A 137 11.64 3.34 -7.82
C ASP A 137 12.95 2.58 -7.55
N GLY A 138 13.94 3.24 -6.93
CA GLY A 138 15.17 2.61 -6.47
C GLY A 138 14.89 1.53 -5.43
N TRP A 139 14.07 1.85 -4.42
CA TRP A 139 13.69 0.90 -3.38
C TRP A 139 12.97 -0.32 -3.95
N ARG A 140 11.99 -0.12 -4.83
CA ARG A 140 11.25 -1.19 -5.49
C ARG A 140 12.16 -2.11 -6.29
N ARG A 141 13.05 -1.56 -7.10
CA ARG A 141 14.01 -2.30 -7.92
C ARG A 141 14.93 -3.19 -7.10
N ILE A 142 15.25 -2.82 -5.87
CA ILE A 142 16.09 -3.62 -4.98
C ILE A 142 15.37 -4.87 -4.48
N HIS A 143 14.03 -4.81 -4.34
CA HIS A 143 13.21 -5.91 -3.91
C HIS A 143 12.72 -6.80 -5.06
N GLU A 144 12.89 -6.36 -6.31
CA GLU A 144 12.61 -7.20 -7.48
C GLU A 144 13.71 -8.26 -7.66
N ARG A 145 13.34 -9.48 -8.08
CA ARG A 145 14.28 -10.59 -8.26
C ARG A 145 15.36 -10.26 -9.28
N LYS A 146 16.58 -10.78 -9.04
CA LYS A 146 17.79 -10.64 -9.87
C LYS A 146 17.63 -11.04 -11.35
N GLU A 147 16.68 -11.88 -11.70
CA GLU A 147 16.51 -12.44 -13.04
C GLU A 147 16.18 -11.41 -14.13
N LYS A 148 15.55 -10.28 -13.77
CA LYS A 148 15.24 -9.20 -14.71
C LYS A 148 16.43 -8.26 -15.01
N TRP A 149 17.54 -8.37 -14.30
CA TRP A 149 18.65 -7.40 -14.32
C TRP A 149 19.86 -7.84 -15.15
N ARG A 150 19.63 -8.45 -16.28
CA ARG A 150 20.72 -8.99 -17.13
C ARG A 150 21.47 -7.93 -17.97
N ASN A 151 21.11 -6.66 -17.90
CA ASN A 151 21.78 -5.57 -18.61
C ASN A 151 22.88 -4.94 -17.75
N GLN A 152 24.13 -5.17 -18.15
CA GLN A 152 25.36 -4.91 -17.38
C GLN A 152 25.61 -3.45 -16.96
N ARG A 153 25.09 -2.44 -17.68
CA ARG A 153 25.31 -1.02 -17.32
C ARG A 153 24.46 -0.54 -16.14
N ALA A 154 23.29 -1.11 -15.93
CA ALA A 154 22.46 -0.85 -14.77
C ALA A 154 22.97 -1.60 -13.53
N PHE A 155 23.77 -2.64 -13.71
CA PHE A 155 24.25 -3.51 -12.63
C PHE A 155 25.16 -2.78 -11.64
N ALA A 156 26.07 -1.93 -12.11
CA ALA A 156 26.98 -1.16 -11.25
C ALA A 156 26.23 -0.13 -10.38
N CYS A 157 25.25 0.60 -10.94
CA CYS A 157 24.40 1.51 -10.18
C CYS A 157 23.54 0.76 -9.18
N VAL A 158 23.03 -0.41 -9.53
CA VAL A 158 22.24 -1.26 -8.63
C VAL A 158 23.09 -1.84 -7.52
N CYS A 159 24.34 -2.22 -7.79
CA CYS A 159 25.28 -2.67 -6.76
C CYS A 159 25.64 -1.56 -5.78
N MET A 160 25.92 -0.33 -6.27
CA MET A 160 26.18 0.83 -5.40
C MET A 160 24.97 1.17 -4.54
N VAL A 161 23.78 1.24 -5.13
CA VAL A 161 22.53 1.49 -4.39
C VAL A 161 22.26 0.35 -3.40
N ARG A 162 22.56 -0.90 -3.74
CA ARG A 162 22.47 -2.04 -2.82
C ARG A 162 23.44 -1.94 -1.65
N LEU A 163 24.68 -1.53 -1.89
CA LEU A 163 25.67 -1.35 -0.82
C LEU A 163 25.23 -0.25 0.16
N LEU A 164 24.76 0.87 -0.36
CA LEU A 164 24.20 1.96 0.44
C LEU A 164 22.94 1.54 1.25
N ILE A 165 22.14 0.64 0.71
CA ILE A 165 20.92 0.14 1.36
C ILE A 165 21.20 -0.99 2.33
N LEU A 166 22.20 -1.86 2.08
CA LEU A 166 22.62 -2.87 3.05
C LEU A 166 23.11 -2.24 4.36
N CYS A 167 23.78 -1.10 4.27
CA CYS A 167 24.25 -0.35 5.45
C CYS A 167 23.13 0.46 6.14
N GLY A 168 22.09 0.89 5.43
CA GLY A 168 21.03 1.76 5.97
C GLY A 168 19.59 1.31 5.68
N ARG A 169 19.39 0.06 5.32
CA ARG A 169 18.16 -0.47 4.73
C ARG A 169 16.89 -0.19 5.54
N GLY A 170 16.92 -0.45 6.83
CA GLY A 170 15.78 -0.20 7.69
C GLY A 170 15.51 1.30 7.90
N TRP A 171 16.57 2.07 8.13
CA TRP A 171 16.46 3.51 8.38
C TRP A 171 16.02 4.30 7.14
N LEU A 172 16.60 4.01 5.96
CA LEU A 172 16.26 4.70 4.73
C LEU A 172 14.81 4.43 4.29
N GLY A 173 14.37 3.18 4.38
CA GLY A 173 12.99 2.82 4.06
C GLY A 173 11.99 3.50 4.99
N LYS A 174 12.24 3.45 6.30
CA LYS A 174 11.42 4.13 7.30
C LYS A 174 11.37 5.64 7.09
N ARG A 175 12.49 6.27 6.73
CA ARG A 175 12.55 7.70 6.42
C ARG A 175 11.74 8.03 5.17
N ILE A 176 11.86 7.24 4.09
CA ILE A 176 11.07 7.44 2.87
C ILE A 176 9.59 7.30 3.17
N PHE A 177 9.19 6.27 3.91
CA PHE A 177 7.80 6.03 4.28
C PHE A 177 7.25 7.18 5.13
N ARG A 178 8.02 7.64 6.11
CA ARG A 178 7.66 8.81 6.94
C ARG A 178 7.50 10.07 6.11
N ASP A 179 8.45 10.36 5.21
CA ASP A 179 8.39 11.53 4.32
C ASP A 179 7.17 11.48 3.39
N LEU A 180 6.68 10.27 3.04
CA LEU A 180 5.47 10.09 2.23
C LEU A 180 4.19 10.32 3.03
N ILE A 181 4.14 9.85 4.26
CA ILE A 181 2.97 10.01 5.14
C ILE A 181 2.79 11.46 5.58
N HIS A 182 3.88 12.18 5.84
CA HIS A 182 3.83 13.57 6.31
C HIS A 182 3.78 14.62 5.18
N GLN A 183 3.21 14.28 4.02
CA GLN A 183 3.00 15.28 2.97
C GLN A 183 1.84 16.21 3.32
N PRO A 184 2.01 17.55 3.15
CA PRO A 184 0.90 18.49 3.33
C PRO A 184 -0.21 18.18 2.31
N GLN A 185 -1.46 18.24 2.77
CA GLN A 185 -2.65 17.92 1.95
C GLN A 185 -3.42 19.19 1.53
N GLU A 186 -2.82 20.37 1.69
CA GLU A 186 -3.43 21.63 1.30
C GLU A 186 -3.27 21.86 -0.22
N ASP A 187 -4.31 22.35 -0.88
CA ASP A 187 -4.34 22.70 -2.32
C ASP A 187 -3.96 21.57 -3.30
N VAL A 188 -4.44 20.37 -3.04
CA VAL A 188 -4.15 19.20 -3.88
C VAL A 188 -5.01 19.26 -5.16
N GLN A 189 -4.38 19.39 -6.32
CA GLN A 189 -5.07 19.30 -7.63
C GLN A 189 -5.27 17.84 -8.06
N ASN A 190 -4.28 16.99 -7.82
CA ASN A 190 -4.32 15.58 -8.19
C ASN A 190 -3.75 14.69 -7.09
N TYR A 191 -4.36 13.50 -6.95
CA TYR A 191 -3.79 12.41 -6.18
C TYR A 191 -3.13 11.39 -7.10
N VAL A 192 -2.03 10.84 -6.66
CA VAL A 192 -1.30 9.77 -7.35
C VAL A 192 -1.36 8.51 -6.51
N VAL A 193 -1.86 7.44 -7.12
CA VAL A 193 -1.80 6.10 -6.53
C VAL A 193 -0.83 5.26 -7.33
N ARG A 194 0.10 4.61 -6.65
CA ARG A 194 1.05 3.69 -7.28
C ARG A 194 0.58 2.26 -7.12
N PHE A 195 0.18 1.68 -8.22
CA PHE A 195 -0.28 0.30 -8.27
C PHE A 195 0.47 -0.48 -9.36
N LEU A 196 1.04 -1.64 -9.01
CA LEU A 196 1.68 -2.59 -9.92
C LEU A 196 2.59 -1.93 -10.98
N ASN A 197 3.55 -1.09 -10.56
CA ASN A 197 4.50 -0.39 -11.44
C ASN A 197 3.89 0.73 -12.31
N LYS A 198 2.63 1.06 -12.12
CA LYS A 198 1.95 2.16 -12.80
C LYS A 198 1.57 3.24 -11.80
N ASN A 199 1.73 4.49 -12.21
CA ASN A 199 1.15 5.63 -11.51
C ASN A 199 -0.22 5.88 -12.12
N VAL A 200 -1.24 5.91 -11.29
CA VAL A 200 -2.58 6.30 -11.70
C VAL A 200 -2.87 7.65 -11.06
N TYR A 201 -3.22 8.62 -11.88
CA TYR A 201 -3.53 9.99 -11.46
C TYR A 201 -5.04 10.14 -11.35
N TYR A 202 -5.49 10.68 -10.24
CA TYR A 202 -6.88 10.97 -9.98
C TYR A 202 -7.03 12.46 -9.66
N PRO A 203 -7.92 13.19 -10.33
CA PRO A 203 -8.26 14.54 -9.91
C PRO A 203 -8.77 14.54 -8.46
N ALA A 204 -8.46 15.61 -7.70
CA ALA A 204 -8.81 15.66 -6.28
C ALA A 204 -10.31 15.57 -6.03
N TYR A 205 -11.14 16.16 -6.92
CA TYR A 205 -12.59 16.14 -6.78
C TYR A 205 -13.21 14.73 -6.74
N VAL A 206 -12.54 13.72 -7.32
CA VAL A 206 -13.02 12.33 -7.28
C VAL A 206 -13.12 11.80 -5.85
N PHE A 207 -12.31 12.35 -4.94
CA PHE A 207 -12.28 11.96 -3.52
C PHE A 207 -12.99 12.99 -2.62
N GLU A 208 -13.54 14.04 -3.15
CA GLU A 208 -14.29 15.07 -2.42
C GLU A 208 -15.79 14.77 -2.45
N GLU A 209 -16.30 14.30 -3.60
CA GLU A 209 -17.70 13.87 -3.76
C GLU A 209 -17.85 12.40 -3.30
N GLN A 210 -17.93 12.21 -1.99
CA GLN A 210 -18.06 10.87 -1.41
C GLN A 210 -19.51 10.38 -1.51
N LYS A 211 -19.68 9.18 -2.07
CA LYS A 211 -20.90 8.39 -1.93
C LYS A 211 -20.57 7.14 -1.13
N GLU A 212 -21.31 6.92 -0.05
CA GLU A 212 -21.21 5.66 0.69
C GLU A 212 -21.76 4.54 -0.20
N VAL A 213 -21.02 3.44 -0.26
CA VAL A 213 -21.42 2.22 -0.94
C VAL A 213 -21.39 1.10 0.10
N GLU A 214 -22.48 0.37 0.22
CA GLU A 214 -22.51 -0.83 1.06
C GLU A 214 -21.61 -1.92 0.46
N ILE A 215 -20.79 -2.54 1.32
CA ILE A 215 -19.86 -3.63 0.98
C ILE A 215 -20.43 -4.98 1.41
#